data_e08ba526d3954f6c747d01c360fdf095
#
_entry.id   e08ba526d3954f6c747d01c360fdf095
#
_cell.length_a   1.000
_cell.length_b   1.000
_cell.length_c   1.000
_cell.angle_alpha   90.00
_cell.angle_beta   90.00
_cell.angle_gamma   90.00
#
_symmetry.space_group_name_H-M   'P 1'
#
loop_
_entity.id
_entity.type
_entity.pdbx_description
1 polymer ?
#
loop_
_entity_poly.entity_id
_entity_poly.type
_entity_poly.pdbx_seq_one_letter_code
_entity_poly.pdbx_strand_id
1 'polypeptide(L)'
;MTTTRQFLYVRPPVGMPEESCFELVARPMPQTAEGQVLVRIHYLSIDPYFRRQMAGAHGYRDGLRPGAVMIGRGIGEVVESRFADLARGDFVLGETGWRAHAALDGAALKKLDPAIQPLSLYLGLLGQSGGTAGIGLFDVARLQP
;
A
#
# COMPACT_ATOMS: atom_id res chain seq x y z
N MET A 1 16.56 3.00 20.81
CA MET A 1 16.35 3.04 19.35
C MET A 1 14.87 2.96 19.07
N THR A 2 14.35 3.85 18.25
CA THR A 2 12.92 3.84 17.86
C THR A 2 12.66 2.68 16.92
N THR A 3 11.58 1.91 17.15
CA THR A 3 11.21 0.76 16.33
C THR A 3 9.88 1.01 15.62
N THR A 4 9.67 0.29 14.53
CA THR A 4 8.42 0.23 13.78
C THR A 4 7.96 -1.21 13.62
N ARG A 5 6.69 -1.42 13.30
CA ARG A 5 6.10 -2.75 13.13
C ARG A 5 5.79 -3.02 11.67
N GLN A 6 5.92 -4.29 11.27
CA GLN A 6 5.55 -4.76 9.94
C GLN A 6 5.08 -6.20 9.98
N PHE A 7 4.22 -6.59 9.03
CA PHE A 7 3.83 -7.96 8.82
C PHE A 7 4.69 -8.60 7.75
N LEU A 8 5.28 -9.73 8.09
CA LEU A 8 5.94 -10.61 7.14
C LEU A 8 4.95 -11.67 6.66
N TYR A 9 5.02 -12.01 5.40
CA TYR A 9 4.42 -13.20 4.85
C TYR A 9 5.31 -14.40 5.20
N VAL A 10 4.72 -15.46 5.78
CA VAL A 10 5.50 -16.59 6.33
C VAL A 10 5.33 -17.85 5.48
N ARG A 11 4.09 -18.18 5.10
CA ARG A 11 3.77 -19.41 4.37
C ARG A 11 2.52 -19.28 3.51
N PRO A 12 2.39 -20.10 2.43
CA PRO A 12 1.19 -20.15 1.62
C PRO A 12 -0.02 -20.59 2.45
N PRO A 13 -1.19 -19.96 2.27
CA PRO A 13 -2.41 -20.43 2.88
C PRO A 13 -2.93 -21.69 2.18
N VAL A 14 -3.45 -22.61 2.98
CA VAL A 14 -4.24 -23.75 2.50
C VAL A 14 -5.72 -23.40 2.74
N GLY A 15 -6.46 -23.14 1.66
CA GLY A 15 -7.82 -22.58 1.78
C GLY A 15 -7.80 -21.08 2.06
N MET A 16 -8.53 -20.63 3.06
CA MET A 16 -8.52 -19.22 3.51
C MET A 16 -7.21 -18.90 4.22
N PRO A 17 -6.67 -17.67 4.04
CA PRO A 17 -5.54 -17.22 4.83
C PRO A 17 -5.88 -17.15 6.32
N GLU A 18 -4.98 -17.68 7.14
CA GLU A 18 -5.06 -17.68 8.60
C GLU A 18 -3.95 -16.79 9.17
N GLU A 19 -4.06 -16.44 10.45
CA GLU A 19 -3.03 -15.64 11.15
C GLU A 19 -1.63 -16.26 11.02
N SER A 20 -1.55 -17.59 11.03
CA SER A 20 -0.30 -18.34 10.85
C SER A 20 0.40 -18.14 9.49
N CYS A 21 -0.24 -17.48 8.52
CA CYS A 21 0.37 -17.07 7.27
C CYS A 21 1.21 -15.79 7.41
N PHE A 22 1.12 -15.12 8.55
CA PHE A 22 1.73 -13.83 8.80
C PHE A 22 2.51 -13.82 10.12
N GLU A 23 3.51 -12.97 10.20
CA GLU A 23 4.24 -12.70 11.43
C GLU A 23 4.38 -11.20 11.63
N LEU A 24 3.93 -10.71 12.80
CA LEU A 24 4.13 -9.32 13.20
C LEU A 24 5.51 -9.17 13.86
N VAL A 25 6.38 -8.39 13.22
CA VAL A 25 7.75 -8.17 13.72
C VAL A 25 8.02 -6.69 13.99
N ALA A 26 8.87 -6.45 15.00
CA ALA A 26 9.47 -5.13 15.22
C ALA A 26 10.79 -5.02 14.45
N ARG A 27 11.04 -3.86 13.86
CA ARG A 27 12.27 -3.52 13.14
C ARG A 27 12.74 -2.13 13.53
N PRO A 28 14.03 -1.80 13.41
CA PRO A 28 14.48 -0.42 13.54
C PRO A 28 13.70 0.51 12.61
N MET A 29 13.49 1.76 13.04
CA MET A 29 12.89 2.77 12.16
C MET A 29 13.73 2.92 10.89
N PRO A 30 13.14 2.84 9.68
CA PRO A 30 13.90 2.99 8.46
C PRO A 30 14.45 4.42 8.33
N GLN A 31 15.64 4.53 7.77
CA GLN A 31 16.26 5.80 7.43
C GLN A 31 15.99 6.14 5.96
N THR A 32 15.82 7.42 5.68
CA THR A 32 15.63 7.91 4.31
C THR A 32 16.96 8.12 3.61
N ALA A 33 17.09 7.59 2.40
CA ALA A 33 18.16 7.95 1.45
C ALA A 33 17.75 9.14 0.59
N GLU A 34 18.67 9.65 -0.23
CA GLU A 34 18.36 10.70 -1.23
C GLU A 34 17.27 10.23 -2.19
N GLY A 35 16.31 11.09 -2.51
CA GLY A 35 15.14 10.76 -3.32
C GLY A 35 14.02 10.01 -2.59
N GLN A 36 14.21 9.67 -1.31
CA GLN A 36 13.22 8.94 -0.52
C GLN A 36 12.48 9.84 0.47
N VAL A 37 11.33 9.34 0.91
CA VAL A 37 10.55 9.91 2.02
C VAL A 37 10.23 8.82 3.04
N LEU A 38 10.20 9.18 4.33
CA LEU A 38 9.69 8.33 5.39
C LEU A 38 8.19 8.61 5.53
N VAL A 39 7.38 7.58 5.36
CA VAL A 39 5.93 7.65 5.42
C VAL A 39 5.41 6.90 6.63
N ARG A 40 4.59 7.53 7.46
CA ARG A 40 3.77 6.90 8.50
C ARG A 40 2.45 6.47 7.88
N ILE A 41 2.19 5.16 7.83
CA ILE A 41 1.03 4.60 7.16
C ILE A 41 -0.20 4.69 8.06
N HIS A 42 -1.31 5.24 7.52
CA HIS A 42 -2.59 5.40 8.20
C HIS A 42 -3.65 4.40 7.71
N TYR A 43 -3.64 4.08 6.41
CA TYR A 43 -4.60 3.19 5.78
C TYR A 43 -3.88 2.18 4.90
N LEU A 44 -4.39 0.96 4.89
CA LEU A 44 -3.95 -0.12 4.00
C LEU A 44 -5.15 -0.65 3.22
N SER A 45 -4.96 -0.92 1.94
CA SER A 45 -5.89 -1.70 1.14
C SER A 45 -5.65 -3.18 1.38
N ILE A 46 -6.74 -3.94 1.53
CA ILE A 46 -6.71 -5.40 1.61
C ILE A 46 -7.52 -5.93 0.43
N ASP A 47 -6.80 -6.49 -0.55
CA ASP A 47 -7.37 -6.84 -1.83
C ASP A 47 -7.35 -8.35 -2.08
N PRO A 48 -8.38 -8.92 -2.75
CA PRO A 48 -8.46 -10.35 -3.03
C PRO A 48 -7.26 -10.91 -3.82
N TYR A 49 -6.60 -10.08 -4.64
CA TYR A 49 -5.45 -10.53 -5.42
C TYR A 49 -4.25 -10.96 -4.55
N PHE A 50 -4.16 -10.48 -3.30
CA PHE A 50 -3.12 -10.92 -2.36
C PHE A 50 -3.14 -12.43 -2.15
N ARG A 51 -4.35 -13.03 -2.14
CA ARG A 51 -4.48 -14.48 -2.02
C ARG A 51 -3.74 -15.23 -3.13
N ARG A 52 -3.78 -14.70 -4.36
CA ARG A 52 -3.04 -15.27 -5.50
C ARG A 52 -1.55 -15.08 -5.34
N GLN A 53 -1.09 -13.91 -4.89
CA GLN A 53 0.32 -13.61 -4.64
C GLN A 53 0.91 -14.51 -3.56
N MET A 54 0.17 -14.77 -2.48
CA MET A 54 0.55 -15.68 -1.40
C MET A 54 0.63 -17.14 -1.85
N ALA A 55 -0.14 -17.55 -2.87
CA ALA A 55 -0.11 -18.90 -3.42
C ALA A 55 1.04 -19.14 -4.42
N GLY A 56 1.91 -18.14 -4.66
CA GLY A 56 2.95 -18.22 -5.67
C GLY A 56 2.41 -18.21 -7.11
N ALA A 57 1.15 -17.84 -7.30
CA ALA A 57 0.53 -17.85 -8.62
C ALA A 57 1.15 -16.80 -9.52
N HIS A 58 1.55 -17.24 -10.71
CA HIS A 58 2.14 -16.43 -11.74
C HIS A 58 1.13 -15.42 -12.31
N GLY A 59 1.55 -14.20 -12.45
CA GLY A 59 0.83 -13.08 -13.03
C GLY A 59 1.84 -12.01 -13.42
N TYR A 60 1.44 -10.75 -13.44
CA TYR A 60 2.30 -9.61 -13.78
C TYR A 60 3.50 -9.38 -12.83
N ARG A 61 3.56 -10.10 -11.70
CA ARG A 61 4.65 -10.03 -10.70
C ARG A 61 4.99 -11.42 -10.20
N ASP A 62 6.25 -11.62 -9.81
CA ASP A 62 6.68 -12.79 -9.04
C ASP A 62 5.84 -12.92 -7.78
N GLY A 63 5.49 -14.16 -7.42
CA GLY A 63 4.75 -14.42 -6.19
C GLY A 63 5.49 -13.96 -4.95
N LEU A 64 4.73 -13.73 -3.88
CA LEU A 64 5.28 -13.31 -2.60
C LEU A 64 6.14 -14.43 -2.01
N ARG A 65 7.34 -14.10 -1.54
CA ARG A 65 8.27 -15.08 -0.95
C ARG A 65 8.16 -15.06 0.59
N PRO A 66 8.19 -16.22 1.26
CA PRO A 66 8.28 -16.27 2.72
C PRO A 66 9.42 -15.39 3.26
N GLY A 67 9.15 -14.66 4.33
CA GLY A 67 10.05 -13.68 4.93
C GLY A 67 9.97 -12.27 4.32
N ALA A 68 9.30 -12.10 3.19
CA ALA A 68 9.05 -10.77 2.62
C ALA A 68 7.99 -10.00 3.43
N VAL A 69 8.09 -8.67 3.43
CA VAL A 69 7.00 -7.82 3.94
C VAL A 69 5.75 -8.05 3.11
N MET A 70 4.61 -8.24 3.79
CA MET A 70 3.34 -8.40 3.08
C MET A 70 3.07 -7.18 2.20
N ILE A 71 2.72 -7.43 0.95
CA ILE A 71 2.44 -6.38 -0.04
C ILE A 71 1.14 -5.64 0.27
N GLY A 72 1.00 -4.42 -0.24
CA GLY A 72 -0.23 -3.66 -0.15
C GLY A 72 -0.03 -2.20 -0.49
N ARG A 73 -1.05 -1.62 -1.10
CA ARG A 73 -1.15 -0.18 -1.27
C ARG A 73 -1.64 0.45 0.02
N GLY A 74 -1.11 1.61 0.33
CA GLY A 74 -1.50 2.34 1.53
C GLY A 74 -1.46 3.83 1.33
N ILE A 75 -2.09 4.52 2.27
CA ILE A 75 -2.04 5.96 2.41
C ILE A 75 -1.32 6.28 3.70
N GLY A 76 -0.42 7.23 3.64
CA GLY A 76 0.29 7.71 4.82
C GLY A 76 0.70 9.15 4.71
N GLU A 77 1.21 9.65 5.82
CA GLU A 77 1.74 11.00 5.98
C GLU A 77 3.26 10.97 5.89
N VAL A 78 3.83 11.85 5.12
CA VAL A 78 5.27 12.07 5.05
C VAL A 78 5.75 12.66 6.37
N VAL A 79 6.61 11.93 7.09
CA VAL A 79 7.20 12.39 8.37
C VAL A 79 8.63 12.91 8.23
N GLU A 80 9.33 12.48 7.17
CA GLU A 80 10.64 12.98 6.76
C GLU A 80 10.74 12.91 5.23
N SER A 81 11.36 13.90 4.59
CA SER A 81 11.54 13.94 3.14
C SER A 81 12.96 14.30 2.75
N ARG A 82 13.49 13.53 1.77
CA ARG A 82 14.68 13.84 0.96
C ARG A 82 14.33 13.82 -0.54
N PHE A 83 13.08 14.17 -0.86
CA PHE A 83 12.54 14.28 -2.21
C PHE A 83 11.89 15.65 -2.39
N ALA A 84 12.24 16.38 -3.45
CA ALA A 84 11.90 17.80 -3.60
C ALA A 84 10.40 18.09 -3.65
N ASP A 85 9.60 17.19 -4.27
CA ASP A 85 8.19 17.45 -4.54
C ASP A 85 7.25 17.02 -3.40
N LEU A 86 7.81 16.42 -2.33
CA LEU A 86 7.05 15.99 -1.15
C LEU A 86 7.63 16.59 0.12
N ALA A 87 6.78 17.20 0.92
CA ALA A 87 7.14 17.81 2.19
C ALA A 87 6.56 17.04 3.37
N ARG A 88 7.14 17.21 4.56
CA ARG A 88 6.57 16.73 5.82
C ARG A 88 5.14 17.24 5.99
N GLY A 89 4.22 16.33 6.33
CA GLY A 89 2.79 16.60 6.47
C GLY A 89 1.98 16.32 5.20
N ASP A 90 2.63 16.11 4.03
CA ASP A 90 1.92 15.69 2.83
C ASP A 90 1.35 14.28 3.00
N PHE A 91 0.15 14.06 2.50
CA PHE A 91 -0.42 12.71 2.39
C PHE A 91 -0.10 12.12 1.02
N VAL A 92 0.27 10.85 1.03
CA VAL A 92 0.72 10.13 -0.16
C VAL A 92 0.08 8.75 -0.26
N LEU A 93 -0.12 8.30 -1.49
CA LEU A 93 -0.59 6.95 -1.85
C LEU A 93 0.53 6.21 -2.59
N GLY A 94 0.79 4.96 -2.22
CA GLY A 94 1.76 4.11 -2.91
C GLY A 94 1.77 2.67 -2.43
N GLU A 95 2.74 1.89 -2.92
CA GLU A 95 2.99 0.51 -2.49
C GLU A 95 3.75 0.53 -1.15
N THR A 96 3.02 0.64 -0.06
CA THR A 96 3.62 0.78 1.28
C THR A 96 4.02 -0.54 1.90
N GLY A 97 3.38 -1.64 1.50
CA GLY A 97 3.39 -2.89 2.23
C GLY A 97 2.70 -2.78 3.60
N TRP A 98 2.51 -3.91 4.28
CA TRP A 98 1.86 -3.93 5.59
C TRP A 98 2.85 -3.57 6.69
N ARG A 99 3.08 -2.29 6.90
CA ARG A 99 4.00 -1.75 7.89
C ARG A 99 3.51 -0.41 8.44
N ALA A 100 3.94 -0.05 9.65
CA ALA A 100 3.55 1.21 10.26
C ALA A 100 4.34 2.41 9.67
N HIS A 101 5.60 2.18 9.27
CA HIS A 101 6.45 3.17 8.60
C HIS A 101 7.23 2.53 7.46
N ALA A 102 7.44 3.28 6.39
CA ALA A 102 8.24 2.88 5.24
C ALA A 102 9.08 4.02 4.70
N ALA A 103 10.36 3.76 4.40
CA ALA A 103 11.15 4.62 3.52
C ALA A 103 10.85 4.20 2.08
N LEU A 104 10.33 5.12 1.28
CA LEU A 104 9.83 4.88 -0.08
C LEU A 104 10.43 5.88 -1.05
N ASP A 105 10.60 5.46 -2.31
CA ASP A 105 10.98 6.35 -3.40
C ASP A 105 9.89 7.41 -3.59
N GLY A 106 10.24 8.69 -3.44
CA GLY A 106 9.31 9.81 -3.56
C GLY A 106 8.66 9.90 -4.94
N ALA A 107 9.39 9.54 -5.99
CA ALA A 107 8.89 9.55 -7.37
C ALA A 107 7.82 8.48 -7.63
N ALA A 108 7.79 7.40 -6.83
CA ALA A 108 6.79 6.33 -6.94
C ALA A 108 5.49 6.62 -6.16
N LEU A 109 5.43 7.76 -5.46
CA LEU A 109 4.30 8.13 -4.62
C LEU A 109 3.42 9.17 -5.31
N LYS A 110 2.11 9.03 -5.13
CA LYS A 110 1.12 10.02 -5.54
C LYS A 110 0.77 10.91 -4.35
N LYS A 111 1.04 12.21 -4.44
CA LYS A 111 0.56 13.20 -3.47
C LYS A 111 -0.97 13.29 -3.55
N LEU A 112 -1.61 13.35 -2.40
CA LEU A 112 -3.07 13.40 -2.27
C LEU A 112 -3.54 14.80 -1.91
N ASP A 113 -4.73 15.16 -2.39
CA ASP A 113 -5.41 16.38 -1.96
C ASP A 113 -6.02 16.16 -0.56
N PRO A 114 -5.58 16.87 0.47
CA PRO A 114 -6.10 16.73 1.82
C PRO A 114 -7.54 17.25 1.99
N ALA A 115 -8.06 18.01 1.04
CA ALA A 115 -9.46 18.46 1.06
C ALA A 115 -10.45 17.32 0.80
N ILE A 116 -10.01 16.22 0.15
CA ILE A 116 -10.84 15.04 -0.10
C ILE A 116 -10.82 14.15 1.13
N GLN A 117 -11.96 14.05 1.82
CA GLN A 117 -12.10 13.27 3.05
C GLN A 117 -13.29 12.29 2.97
N PRO A 118 -13.18 11.12 3.62
CA PRO A 118 -11.97 10.59 4.26
C PRO A 118 -10.93 10.16 3.22
N LEU A 119 -9.64 10.26 3.56
CA LEU A 119 -8.53 9.89 2.66
C LEU A 119 -8.62 8.43 2.14
N SER A 120 -9.27 7.54 2.88
CA SER A 120 -9.51 6.16 2.45
C SER A 120 -10.28 6.03 1.13
N LEU A 121 -11.00 7.08 0.69
CA LEU A 121 -11.64 7.14 -0.64
C LEU A 121 -10.64 6.89 -1.78
N TYR A 122 -9.38 7.31 -1.63
CA TYR A 122 -8.33 7.07 -2.62
C TYR A 122 -7.92 5.60 -2.78
N LEU A 123 -8.22 4.74 -1.79
CA LEU A 123 -8.03 3.29 -1.89
C LEU A 123 -9.26 2.57 -2.47
N GLY A 124 -10.42 3.23 -2.50
CA GLY A 124 -11.70 2.67 -2.96
C GLY A 124 -12.27 3.40 -4.17
N LEU A 125 -13.22 4.33 -3.90
CA LEU A 125 -14.00 5.04 -4.93
C LEU A 125 -13.13 5.86 -5.90
N LEU A 126 -12.14 6.56 -5.39
CA LEU A 126 -11.20 7.37 -6.18
C LEU A 126 -9.94 6.59 -6.58
N GLY A 127 -9.91 5.31 -6.27
CA GLY A 127 -8.84 4.39 -6.62
C GLY A 127 -9.17 3.52 -7.83
N GLN A 128 -8.44 2.41 -7.94
CA GLN A 128 -8.54 1.47 -9.06
C GLN A 128 -9.96 0.87 -9.20
N SER A 129 -10.59 0.49 -8.08
CA SER A 129 -11.92 -0.14 -8.09
C SER A 129 -13.01 0.83 -8.58
N GLY A 130 -13.00 2.06 -8.07
CA GLY A 130 -13.96 3.09 -8.51
C GLY A 130 -13.74 3.51 -9.96
N GLY A 131 -12.48 3.66 -10.39
CA GLY A 131 -12.15 3.95 -11.80
C GLY A 131 -12.65 2.84 -12.73
N THR A 132 -12.42 1.57 -12.37
CA THR A 132 -12.92 0.42 -13.14
C THR A 132 -14.45 0.40 -13.20
N ALA A 133 -15.13 0.65 -12.08
CA ALA A 133 -16.59 0.73 -12.04
C ALA A 133 -17.11 1.89 -12.92
N GLY A 134 -16.47 3.05 -12.85
CA GLY A 134 -16.83 4.22 -13.68
C GLY A 134 -16.73 3.92 -15.18
N ILE A 135 -15.58 3.39 -15.62
CA ILE A 135 -15.40 2.98 -17.02
C ILE A 135 -16.45 1.93 -17.42
N GLY A 136 -16.69 0.94 -16.58
CA GLY A 136 -17.69 -0.11 -16.86
C GLY A 136 -19.10 0.42 -17.01
N LEU A 137 -19.51 1.35 -16.16
CA LEU A 137 -20.86 1.91 -16.17
C LEU A 137 -21.05 2.96 -17.27
N PHE A 138 -20.14 3.92 -17.40
CA PHE A 138 -20.35 5.08 -18.26
C PHE A 138 -19.84 4.85 -19.68
N ASP A 139 -18.67 4.22 -19.85
CA ASP A 139 -18.07 4.03 -21.17
C ASP A 139 -18.57 2.75 -21.85
N VAL A 140 -18.64 1.63 -21.11
CA VAL A 140 -19.01 0.32 -21.67
C VAL A 140 -20.53 0.13 -21.67
N ALA A 141 -21.17 0.23 -20.52
CA ALA A 141 -22.62 0.03 -20.39
C ALA A 141 -23.45 1.24 -20.84
N ARG A 142 -22.81 2.42 -21.01
CA ARG A 142 -23.45 3.68 -21.43
C ARG A 142 -24.67 4.03 -20.58
N LEU A 143 -24.52 3.87 -19.26
CA LEU A 143 -25.57 4.19 -18.31
C LEU A 143 -26.04 5.63 -18.52
N GLN A 144 -27.34 5.80 -18.68
CA GLN A 144 -28.00 7.12 -18.80
C GLN A 144 -28.52 7.52 -17.40
N PRO A 145 -28.65 8.84 -17.13
CA PRO A 145 -29.25 9.37 -15.90
C PRO A 145 -30.67 8.90 -15.68
#